data_5146712954f91d4011c8ae7a3b40ab06
#
_entry.id   5146712954f91d4011c8ae7a3b40ab06
#
_cell.length_a   1.000
_cell.length_b   1.000
_cell.length_c   1.000
_cell.angle_alpha   90.00
_cell.angle_beta   90.00
_cell.angle_gamma   90.00
#
_symmetry.space_group_name_H-M   'P 1'
#
loop_
_entity.id
_entity.type
_entity.pdbx_description
1 polymer ?
#
loop_
_entity_poly.entity_id
_entity_poly.type
_entity_poly.pdbx_seq_one_letter_code
_entity_poly.pdbx_strand_id
1 'polypeptide(L)'
;MQTITLAMSVDDIIGKVQNAVWGWPLIILILAAGVWLTVRTGFVQVRHLGKALKFMVKNEDNGEGEVTSFGALCTALSATIGTGNIVGVATAICLGGPGALLWMLLAAFFGMATKYSEGFLAIKYREKKDDSHYLGGPFYYIEKGMGSKWKWLAKLFAVFGICVGLFGIGTFTQINGIATAVQDFFDPKSAHVAFTLLGNDYTWATVIGGLVVTLCVALVVLGGIQRIAKVSQVIVPFMAITYVVFALVIVLGHITAIPAAVKLICQSAFDPQAALGAATGVTIKLAMQKGIGRGIFSNEAGLGSAPIAAAAAKTKDTVRQGLVTMTGTFIDTIVICTLTGLSIVVTGAQNAFVAGSVEGVKITSRAWQTGLPWNCLLYTSPSPRDTR
;
A
#
# COMPACT_ATOMS: atom_id res chain seq x y z
N MET A 1 1.67 48.54 -13.43
CA MET A 1 1.55 48.19 -12.01
C MET A 1 0.54 47.06 -11.93
N GLN A 2 0.98 45.81 -12.11
CA GLN A 2 0.14 44.61 -12.02
C GLN A 2 0.07 44.21 -10.56
N THR A 3 -1.07 44.34 -9.97
CA THR A 3 -1.39 43.77 -8.65
C THR A 3 -1.44 42.26 -8.79
N ILE A 4 -0.36 41.59 -8.43
CA ILE A 4 -0.33 40.14 -8.28
C ILE A 4 -1.13 39.82 -7.01
N THR A 5 -2.42 39.55 -7.17
CA THR A 5 -3.22 38.95 -6.13
C THR A 5 -2.82 37.46 -6.08
N LEU A 6 -1.90 37.14 -5.19
CA LEU A 6 -1.59 35.77 -4.82
C LEU A 6 -2.77 35.21 -4.00
N ALA A 7 -3.89 34.96 -4.64
CA ALA A 7 -4.87 34.02 -4.11
C ALA A 7 -4.22 32.62 -4.24
N MET A 8 -3.71 32.07 -3.14
CA MET A 8 -3.28 30.67 -3.10
C MET A 8 -4.46 29.81 -3.55
N SER A 9 -4.25 28.99 -4.58
CA SER A 9 -5.27 28.06 -5.02
C SER A 9 -5.56 27.06 -3.90
N VAL A 10 -6.75 26.49 -3.86
CA VAL A 10 -7.10 25.44 -2.89
C VAL A 10 -6.10 24.30 -2.98
N ASP A 11 -5.62 23.97 -4.18
CA ASP A 11 -4.61 22.95 -4.43
C ASP A 11 -3.26 23.30 -3.78
N ASP A 12 -2.84 24.57 -3.80
CA ASP A 12 -1.61 25.01 -3.13
C ASP A 12 -1.70 24.85 -1.59
N ILE A 13 -2.88 25.14 -1.04
CA ILE A 13 -3.13 24.96 0.40
C ILE A 13 -3.09 23.48 0.76
N ILE A 14 -3.82 22.65 0.02
CA ILE A 14 -3.84 21.19 0.21
C ILE A 14 -2.43 20.61 0.06
N GLY A 15 -1.68 21.01 -0.97
CA GLY A 15 -0.31 20.59 -1.18
C GLY A 15 0.64 20.96 -0.04
N LYS A 16 0.51 22.18 0.51
CA LYS A 16 1.30 22.61 1.69
C LYS A 16 0.96 21.81 2.94
N VAL A 17 -0.33 21.59 3.21
CA VAL A 17 -0.79 20.78 4.35
C VAL A 17 -0.30 19.33 4.19
N GLN A 18 -0.46 18.75 3.01
CA GLN A 18 0.03 17.41 2.71
C GLN A 18 1.54 17.28 2.94
N ASN A 19 2.33 18.23 2.43
CA ASN A 19 3.79 18.21 2.60
C ASN A 19 4.21 18.43 4.06
N ALA A 20 3.45 19.20 4.83
CA ALA A 20 3.71 19.39 6.26
C ALA A 20 3.38 18.13 7.07
N VAL A 21 2.23 17.51 6.80
CA VAL A 21 1.77 16.31 7.53
C VAL A 21 2.58 15.08 7.12
N TRP A 22 2.74 14.81 5.80
CA TRP A 22 3.55 13.71 5.28
C TRP A 22 5.05 14.04 5.15
N GLY A 23 5.48 15.06 5.87
CA GLY A 23 6.87 15.50 5.91
C GLY A 23 7.74 14.68 6.87
N TRP A 24 8.95 15.17 7.05
CA TRP A 24 9.94 14.56 7.92
C TRP A 24 9.47 14.30 9.36
N PRO A 25 8.67 15.19 10.01
CA PRO A 25 8.22 14.95 11.38
C PRO A 25 7.46 13.63 11.54
N LEU A 26 6.50 13.35 10.64
CA LEU A 26 5.72 12.11 10.69
C LEU A 26 6.58 10.89 10.35
N ILE A 27 7.44 10.99 9.31
CA ILE A 27 8.34 9.91 8.90
C ILE A 27 9.27 9.53 10.06
N ILE A 28 9.89 10.53 10.71
CA ILE A 28 10.77 10.29 11.85
C ILE A 28 10.01 9.65 13.01
N LEU A 29 8.82 10.14 13.32
CA LEU A 29 8.00 9.61 14.41
C LEU A 29 7.65 8.13 14.19
N ILE A 30 7.18 7.77 12.99
CA ILE A 30 6.80 6.39 12.66
C ILE A 30 8.02 5.47 12.66
N LEU A 31 9.15 5.90 12.07
CA LEU A 31 10.37 5.12 12.08
C LEU A 31 10.93 4.95 13.49
N ALA A 32 11.00 6.03 14.29
CA ALA A 32 11.47 5.97 15.67
C ALA A 32 10.61 5.03 16.52
N ALA A 33 9.27 5.08 16.35
CA ALA A 33 8.37 4.14 17.00
C ALA A 33 8.64 2.69 16.55
N GLY A 34 8.82 2.46 15.24
CA GLY A 34 9.14 1.14 14.69
C GLY A 34 10.48 0.58 15.20
N VAL A 35 11.53 1.40 15.26
CA VAL A 35 12.84 1.03 15.83
C VAL A 35 12.69 0.71 17.32
N TRP A 36 12.04 1.58 18.07
CA TRP A 36 11.77 1.37 19.50
C TRP A 36 11.04 0.05 19.75
N LEU A 37 9.96 -0.20 19.02
CA LEU A 37 9.19 -1.44 19.12
C LEU A 37 10.01 -2.66 18.72
N THR A 38 10.85 -2.57 17.69
CA THR A 38 11.77 -3.63 17.28
C THR A 38 12.69 -4.04 18.43
N VAL A 39 13.30 -3.07 19.09
CA VAL A 39 14.21 -3.32 20.24
C VAL A 39 13.42 -3.87 21.42
N ARG A 40 12.29 -3.26 21.79
CA ARG A 40 11.45 -3.66 22.93
C ARG A 40 10.84 -5.05 22.77
N THR A 41 10.52 -5.47 21.56
CA THR A 41 10.00 -6.82 21.29
C THR A 41 11.09 -7.84 20.99
N GLY A 42 12.37 -7.47 21.12
CA GLY A 42 13.52 -8.35 20.93
C GLY A 42 13.62 -8.85 19.48
N PHE A 43 13.42 -7.97 18.48
CA PHE A 43 13.47 -8.31 17.07
C PHE A 43 12.44 -9.39 16.68
N VAL A 44 11.20 -9.22 17.12
CA VAL A 44 10.10 -10.18 16.90
C VAL A 44 9.94 -10.57 15.41
N GLN A 45 10.13 -9.62 14.49
CA GLN A 45 10.03 -9.83 13.06
C GLN A 45 11.12 -10.78 12.50
N VAL A 46 12.24 -10.95 13.17
CA VAL A 46 13.29 -11.90 12.77
C VAL A 46 13.11 -13.22 13.51
N ARG A 47 12.98 -13.17 14.82
CA ARG A 47 12.96 -14.36 15.69
C ARG A 47 11.70 -15.21 15.50
N HIS A 48 10.58 -14.57 15.17
CA HIS A 48 9.27 -15.23 15.20
C HIS A 48 8.56 -15.23 13.85
N LEU A 49 9.22 -14.85 12.76
CA LEU A 49 8.62 -14.82 11.42
C LEU A 49 8.08 -16.20 11.01
N GLY A 50 8.85 -17.29 11.24
CA GLY A 50 8.38 -18.65 10.93
C GLY A 50 7.12 -19.04 11.72
N LYS A 51 7.03 -18.65 13.01
CA LYS A 51 5.81 -18.85 13.81
C LYS A 51 4.66 -18.01 13.30
N ALA A 52 4.92 -16.76 12.90
CA ALA A 52 3.93 -15.85 12.34
C ALA A 52 3.29 -16.42 11.07
N LEU A 53 4.10 -16.90 10.13
CA LEU A 53 3.64 -17.58 8.90
C LEU A 53 2.84 -18.85 9.21
N LYS A 54 3.25 -19.64 10.20
CA LYS A 54 2.50 -20.81 10.65
C LYS A 54 1.13 -20.43 11.24
N PHE A 55 1.08 -19.40 12.08
CA PHE A 55 -0.16 -18.96 12.70
C PHE A 55 -1.10 -18.29 11.72
N MET A 56 -0.58 -17.70 10.65
CA MET A 56 -1.39 -17.15 9.57
C MET A 56 -2.30 -18.24 8.94
N VAL A 57 -1.77 -19.45 8.73
CA VAL A 57 -2.51 -20.53 8.07
C VAL A 57 -3.30 -21.39 9.07
N LYS A 58 -2.77 -21.57 10.29
CA LYS A 58 -3.42 -22.43 11.31
C LYS A 58 -4.39 -21.61 12.14
N ASN A 59 -5.69 -21.89 12.03
CA ASN A 59 -6.73 -21.26 12.85
C ASN A 59 -6.68 -21.76 14.30
N GLU A 60 -7.32 -21.01 15.20
CA GLU A 60 -7.56 -21.37 16.60
C GLU A 60 -8.99 -21.90 16.78
N ASP A 61 -9.13 -23.11 17.30
CA ASP A 61 -10.44 -23.77 17.37
C ASP A 61 -11.34 -23.17 18.46
N ASN A 62 -10.76 -22.74 19.59
CA ASN A 62 -11.47 -22.25 20.78
C ASN A 62 -11.37 -20.71 20.97
N GLY A 63 -11.11 -19.98 19.93
CA GLY A 63 -11.00 -18.52 19.99
C GLY A 63 -12.36 -17.82 20.06
N GLU A 64 -12.39 -16.63 20.67
CA GLU A 64 -13.52 -15.71 20.62
C GLU A 64 -13.29 -14.65 19.54
N GLY A 65 -14.31 -14.32 18.76
CA GLY A 65 -14.25 -13.35 17.66
C GLY A 65 -15.25 -13.65 16.56
N GLU A 66 -15.32 -12.79 15.57
CA GLU A 66 -16.28 -12.87 14.47
C GLU A 66 -15.73 -13.57 13.23
N VAL A 67 -14.45 -13.42 12.98
CA VAL A 67 -13.76 -13.94 11.78
C VAL A 67 -12.48 -14.68 12.18
N THR A 68 -12.01 -15.60 11.34
CA THR A 68 -10.71 -16.27 11.58
C THR A 68 -9.55 -15.26 11.60
N SER A 69 -8.44 -15.58 12.28
CA SER A 69 -7.25 -14.73 12.25
C SER A 69 -6.74 -14.48 10.82
N PHE A 70 -6.82 -15.52 9.97
CA PHE A 70 -6.53 -15.38 8.54
C PHE A 70 -7.53 -14.47 7.83
N GLY A 71 -8.82 -14.55 8.17
CA GLY A 71 -9.84 -13.67 7.62
C GLY A 71 -9.63 -12.20 7.99
N ALA A 72 -9.28 -11.93 9.24
CA ALA A 72 -8.93 -10.59 9.70
C ALA A 72 -7.67 -10.05 8.98
N LEU A 73 -6.66 -10.91 8.78
CA LEU A 73 -5.47 -10.56 8.00
C LEU A 73 -5.81 -10.26 6.54
N CYS A 74 -6.59 -11.13 5.88
CA CYS A 74 -6.99 -10.92 4.48
C CYS A 74 -7.86 -9.66 4.32
N THR A 75 -8.70 -9.35 5.31
CA THR A 75 -9.45 -8.09 5.33
C THR A 75 -8.51 -6.88 5.40
N ALA A 76 -7.49 -6.92 6.26
CA ALA A 76 -6.49 -5.86 6.30
C ALA A 76 -5.66 -5.80 5.00
N LEU A 77 -5.25 -6.94 4.45
CA LEU A 77 -4.50 -7.02 3.19
C LEU A 77 -5.31 -6.57 1.98
N SER A 78 -6.62 -6.72 1.99
CA SER A 78 -7.47 -6.21 0.89
C SER A 78 -7.46 -4.68 0.78
N ALA A 79 -7.15 -3.99 1.85
CA ALA A 79 -6.96 -2.53 1.84
C ALA A 79 -5.53 -2.14 1.43
N THR A 80 -4.54 -2.95 1.75
CA THR A 80 -3.12 -2.62 1.56
C THR A 80 -2.55 -3.12 0.24
N ILE A 81 -2.85 -4.38 -0.17
CA ILE A 81 -2.38 -4.92 -1.45
C ILE A 81 -3.23 -4.36 -2.59
N GLY A 82 -2.64 -3.48 -3.38
CA GLY A 82 -3.35 -2.82 -4.48
C GLY A 82 -2.46 -1.86 -5.26
N THR A 83 -2.99 -0.70 -5.61
CA THR A 83 -2.25 0.34 -6.35
C THR A 83 -1.02 0.84 -5.61
N GLY A 84 -0.98 0.75 -4.27
CA GLY A 84 0.19 1.09 -3.46
C GLY A 84 1.43 0.28 -3.85
N ASN A 85 1.26 -1.02 -4.06
CA ASN A 85 2.34 -1.94 -4.42
C ASN A 85 2.79 -1.82 -5.88
N ILE A 86 1.93 -1.32 -6.75
CA ILE A 86 2.17 -1.21 -8.20
C ILE A 86 2.57 0.22 -8.54
N VAL A 87 1.65 1.16 -8.39
CA VAL A 87 1.83 2.58 -8.73
C VAL A 87 2.71 3.29 -7.70
N GLY A 88 2.52 2.97 -6.41
CA GLY A 88 3.27 3.59 -5.32
C GLY A 88 4.76 3.29 -5.42
N VAL A 89 5.14 2.02 -5.69
CA VAL A 89 6.54 1.61 -5.88
C VAL A 89 7.14 2.27 -7.11
N ALA A 90 6.42 2.24 -8.25
CA ALA A 90 6.88 2.88 -9.46
C ALA A 90 7.08 4.39 -9.26
N THR A 91 6.13 5.07 -8.62
CA THR A 91 6.25 6.51 -8.29
C THR A 91 7.43 6.78 -7.36
N ALA A 92 7.68 5.92 -6.36
CA ALA A 92 8.83 6.06 -5.47
C ALA A 92 10.15 5.98 -6.25
N ILE A 93 10.27 5.00 -7.15
CA ILE A 93 11.46 4.81 -7.98
C ILE A 93 11.63 5.98 -8.96
N CYS A 94 10.56 6.47 -9.58
CA CYS A 94 10.65 7.59 -10.52
C CYS A 94 11.06 8.90 -9.86
N LEU A 95 10.49 9.21 -8.71
CA LEU A 95 10.75 10.47 -8.02
C LEU A 95 11.98 10.42 -7.13
N GLY A 96 12.25 9.27 -6.51
CA GLY A 96 13.35 9.08 -5.55
C GLY A 96 14.53 8.26 -6.07
N GLY A 97 14.47 7.82 -7.34
CA GLY A 97 15.45 6.89 -7.90
C GLY A 97 15.27 5.44 -7.39
N PRO A 98 15.97 4.45 -7.99
CA PRO A 98 15.93 3.06 -7.55
C PRO A 98 16.24 2.85 -6.07
N GLY A 99 17.04 3.72 -5.46
CA GLY A 99 17.39 3.69 -4.05
C GLY A 99 16.20 3.89 -3.10
N ALA A 100 15.10 4.49 -3.58
CA ALA A 100 13.88 4.61 -2.82
C ALA A 100 13.31 3.24 -2.39
N LEU A 101 13.56 2.19 -3.20
CA LEU A 101 13.15 0.83 -2.86
C LEU A 101 13.85 0.33 -1.59
N LEU A 102 15.14 0.56 -1.43
CA LEU A 102 15.87 0.16 -0.20
C LEU A 102 15.29 0.85 1.04
N TRP A 103 15.02 2.14 0.95
CA TRP A 103 14.41 2.90 2.06
C TRP A 103 13.00 2.43 2.38
N MET A 104 12.23 2.02 1.38
CA MET A 104 10.92 1.40 1.54
C MET A 104 11.02 0.09 2.33
N LEU A 105 11.98 -0.78 1.99
CA LEU A 105 12.21 -2.05 2.67
C LEU A 105 12.66 -1.87 4.13
N LEU A 106 13.55 -0.90 4.37
CA LEU A 106 13.98 -0.56 5.73
C LEU A 106 12.80 -0.08 6.59
N ALA A 107 11.94 0.78 6.04
CA ALA A 107 10.73 1.22 6.72
C ALA A 107 9.78 0.06 7.02
N ALA A 108 9.60 -0.85 6.07
CA ALA A 108 8.76 -2.04 6.25
C ALA A 108 9.31 -2.99 7.31
N PHE A 109 10.63 -3.18 7.35
CA PHE A 109 11.28 -4.01 8.37
C PHE A 109 10.93 -3.53 9.80
N PHE A 110 11.05 -2.23 10.06
CA PHE A 110 10.65 -1.65 11.35
C PHE A 110 9.12 -1.60 11.50
N GLY A 111 8.40 -1.38 10.42
CA GLY A 111 6.94 -1.41 10.37
C GLY A 111 6.34 -2.75 10.77
N MET A 112 7.04 -3.87 10.54
CA MET A 112 6.60 -5.20 11.00
C MET A 112 6.43 -5.26 12.52
N ALA A 113 7.35 -4.69 13.30
CA ALA A 113 7.24 -4.63 14.76
C ALA A 113 6.09 -3.71 15.21
N THR A 114 5.84 -2.64 14.46
CA THR A 114 4.67 -1.77 14.68
C THR A 114 3.38 -2.54 14.46
N LYS A 115 3.25 -3.25 13.34
CA LYS A 115 2.07 -4.09 13.04
C LYS A 115 1.87 -5.21 14.06
N TYR A 116 2.95 -5.82 14.55
CA TYR A 116 2.87 -6.78 15.65
C TYR A 116 2.20 -6.14 16.88
N SER A 117 2.67 -4.96 17.27
CA SER A 117 2.16 -4.25 18.43
C SER A 117 0.71 -3.80 18.24
N GLU A 118 0.34 -3.34 17.05
CA GLU A 118 -1.04 -2.99 16.68
C GLU A 118 -1.98 -4.20 16.81
N GLY A 119 -1.61 -5.36 16.27
CA GLY A 119 -2.41 -6.58 16.37
C GLY A 119 -2.51 -7.11 17.80
N PHE A 120 -1.42 -7.01 18.58
CA PHE A 120 -1.40 -7.37 20.00
C PHE A 120 -2.37 -6.50 20.80
N LEU A 121 -2.30 -5.18 20.63
CA LEU A 121 -3.14 -4.23 21.36
C LEU A 121 -4.61 -4.32 20.94
N ALA A 122 -4.87 -4.65 19.67
CA ALA A 122 -6.22 -4.84 19.16
C ALA A 122 -6.99 -5.91 19.95
N ILE A 123 -6.37 -7.06 20.22
CA ILE A 123 -7.00 -8.13 21.00
C ILE A 123 -7.01 -7.81 22.49
N LYS A 124 -5.94 -7.20 23.02
CA LYS A 124 -5.82 -6.90 24.45
C LYS A 124 -6.90 -5.94 24.95
N TYR A 125 -7.27 -4.96 24.16
CA TYR A 125 -8.16 -3.87 24.57
C TYR A 125 -9.51 -3.84 23.85
N ARG A 126 -9.83 -4.88 23.05
CA ARG A 126 -11.15 -4.98 22.41
C ARG A 126 -12.26 -5.14 23.42
N GLU A 127 -13.46 -4.74 23.04
CA GLU A 127 -14.70 -4.95 23.79
C GLU A 127 -15.64 -5.88 23.03
N LYS A 128 -16.27 -6.76 23.77
CA LYS A 128 -17.42 -7.50 23.27
C LYS A 128 -18.65 -6.62 23.51
N LYS A 129 -19.31 -6.21 22.45
CA LYS A 129 -20.64 -5.59 22.49
C LYS A 129 -21.65 -6.62 22.10
N ASP A 130 -22.86 -6.51 22.68
CA ASP A 130 -24.04 -7.37 22.44
C ASP A 130 -23.78 -8.61 21.56
N ASP A 131 -24.22 -9.73 21.97
CA ASP A 131 -24.37 -11.04 21.32
C ASP A 131 -23.27 -11.62 20.40
N SER A 132 -22.34 -10.86 19.82
CA SER A 132 -21.21 -11.42 19.06
C SER A 132 -20.25 -10.41 18.43
N HIS A 133 -20.50 -9.11 18.53
CA HIS A 133 -19.63 -8.11 17.90
C HIS A 133 -18.46 -7.73 18.79
N TYR A 134 -17.25 -7.78 18.21
CA TYR A 134 -16.01 -7.37 18.85
C TYR A 134 -15.53 -6.05 18.25
N LEU A 135 -15.46 -5.01 19.08
CA LEU A 135 -14.99 -3.69 18.70
C LEU A 135 -13.63 -3.42 19.33
N GLY A 136 -12.70 -2.91 18.53
CA GLY A 136 -11.35 -2.59 18.97
C GLY A 136 -10.65 -1.66 17.98
N GLY A 137 -9.38 -1.44 18.20
CA GLY A 137 -8.57 -0.54 17.39
C GLY A 137 -7.99 0.61 18.19
N PRO A 138 -7.38 1.62 17.54
CA PRO A 138 -6.66 2.68 18.21
C PRO A 138 -7.47 3.45 19.25
N PHE A 139 -8.71 3.77 18.95
CA PHE A 139 -9.59 4.49 19.88
C PHE A 139 -9.82 3.70 21.19
N TYR A 140 -9.85 2.36 21.15
CA TYR A 140 -9.99 1.54 22.36
C TYR A 140 -8.68 1.44 23.14
N TYR A 141 -7.57 1.14 22.50
CA TYR A 141 -6.32 0.96 23.24
C TYR A 141 -5.69 2.28 23.69
N ILE A 142 -6.00 3.42 23.03
CA ILE A 142 -5.61 4.74 23.54
C ILE A 142 -6.41 5.03 24.83
N GLU A 143 -7.73 4.88 24.81
CA GLU A 143 -8.55 5.20 25.98
C GLU A 143 -8.26 4.27 27.17
N LYS A 144 -8.21 2.95 26.91
CA LYS A 144 -8.01 1.95 27.98
C LYS A 144 -6.56 1.73 28.37
N GLY A 145 -5.65 1.80 27.42
CA GLY A 145 -4.23 1.54 27.65
C GLY A 145 -3.50 2.73 28.23
N MET A 146 -3.82 3.96 27.80
CA MET A 146 -3.21 5.20 28.30
C MET A 146 -4.00 5.83 29.44
N GLY A 147 -5.27 5.42 29.61
CA GLY A 147 -6.14 5.90 30.68
C GLY A 147 -7.05 7.07 30.27
N SER A 148 -7.99 7.41 31.15
CA SER A 148 -9.07 8.37 30.89
C SER A 148 -8.61 9.78 30.50
N LYS A 149 -7.42 10.20 30.93
CA LYS A 149 -6.81 11.49 30.54
C LYS A 149 -6.57 11.61 29.03
N TRP A 150 -6.40 10.48 28.34
CA TRP A 150 -6.11 10.43 26.90
C TRP A 150 -7.34 10.16 26.02
N LYS A 151 -8.52 10.18 26.62
CA LYS A 151 -9.80 9.98 25.88
C LYS A 151 -10.01 11.00 24.76
N TRP A 152 -9.51 12.21 24.89
CA TRP A 152 -9.54 13.21 23.83
C TRP A 152 -8.79 12.78 22.57
N LEU A 153 -7.62 12.11 22.74
CA LEU A 153 -6.83 11.59 21.62
C LEU A 153 -7.54 10.43 20.92
N ALA A 154 -8.19 9.54 21.69
CA ALA A 154 -9.01 8.47 21.13
C ALA A 154 -10.17 9.02 20.29
N LYS A 155 -10.86 10.07 20.78
CA LYS A 155 -11.91 10.76 20.03
C LYS A 155 -11.38 11.44 18.76
N LEU A 156 -10.23 12.11 18.86
CA LEU A 156 -9.58 12.75 17.71
C LEU A 156 -9.23 11.73 16.63
N PHE A 157 -8.67 10.58 17.03
CA PHE A 157 -8.42 9.48 16.11
C PHE A 157 -9.71 8.97 15.45
N ALA A 158 -10.79 8.83 16.22
CA ALA A 158 -12.09 8.40 15.68
C ALA A 158 -12.66 9.39 14.66
N VAL A 159 -12.53 10.70 14.90
CA VAL A 159 -12.94 11.75 13.94
C VAL A 159 -12.13 11.62 12.65
N PHE A 160 -10.81 11.48 12.73
CA PHE A 160 -9.99 11.27 11.53
C PHE A 160 -10.35 9.96 10.82
N GLY A 161 -10.65 8.89 11.57
CA GLY A 161 -11.12 7.63 10.99
C GLY A 161 -12.43 7.77 10.22
N ILE A 162 -13.38 8.56 10.75
CA ILE A 162 -14.63 8.88 10.05
C ILE A 162 -14.33 9.69 8.78
N CYS A 163 -13.46 10.69 8.85
CA CYS A 163 -13.05 11.47 7.67
C CYS A 163 -12.42 10.58 6.60
N VAL A 164 -11.52 9.66 6.98
CA VAL A 164 -10.92 8.68 6.06
C VAL A 164 -11.98 7.84 5.36
N GLY A 165 -12.99 7.35 6.12
CA GLY A 165 -14.09 6.58 5.55
C GLY A 165 -14.98 7.41 4.62
N LEU A 166 -15.33 8.63 5.00
CA LEU A 166 -16.21 9.51 4.21
C LEU A 166 -15.54 10.02 2.92
N PHE A 167 -14.27 10.40 3.00
CA PHE A 167 -13.52 10.93 1.85
C PHE A 167 -12.86 9.83 0.99
N GLY A 168 -13.02 8.56 1.35
CA GLY A 168 -12.56 7.43 0.55
C GLY A 168 -11.06 7.41 0.30
N ILE A 169 -10.24 7.80 1.28
CA ILE A 169 -8.77 7.80 1.15
C ILE A 169 -8.29 6.40 0.78
N GLY A 170 -7.49 6.32 -0.29
CA GLY A 170 -7.05 5.04 -0.88
C GLY A 170 -8.04 4.46 -1.89
N THR A 171 -9.35 4.54 -1.66
CA THR A 171 -10.36 3.99 -2.55
C THR A 171 -10.37 4.71 -3.90
N PHE A 172 -10.32 6.03 -3.92
CA PHE A 172 -10.28 6.80 -5.18
C PHE A 172 -9.08 6.45 -6.05
N THR A 173 -7.90 6.29 -5.46
CA THR A 173 -6.69 5.90 -6.20
C THR A 173 -6.84 4.52 -6.82
N GLN A 174 -7.44 3.57 -6.08
CA GLN A 174 -7.66 2.20 -6.56
C GLN A 174 -8.71 2.18 -7.67
N ILE A 175 -9.83 2.87 -7.49
CA ILE A 175 -10.88 2.96 -8.53
C ILE A 175 -10.35 3.64 -9.79
N ASN A 176 -9.58 4.72 -9.65
CA ASN A 176 -8.94 5.35 -10.80
C ASN A 176 -8.00 4.40 -11.53
N GLY A 177 -7.19 3.62 -10.81
CA GLY A 177 -6.32 2.60 -11.42
C GLY A 177 -7.10 1.51 -12.15
N ILE A 178 -8.22 1.03 -11.58
CA ILE A 178 -9.09 0.05 -12.22
C ILE A 178 -9.76 0.66 -13.47
N ALA A 179 -10.31 1.87 -13.35
CA ALA A 179 -10.97 2.56 -14.46
C ALA A 179 -10.00 2.79 -15.64
N THR A 180 -8.78 3.23 -15.34
CA THR A 180 -7.73 3.40 -16.36
C THR A 180 -7.39 2.06 -17.02
N ALA A 181 -7.22 0.98 -16.24
CA ALA A 181 -6.92 -0.33 -16.79
C ALA A 181 -8.06 -0.88 -17.69
N VAL A 182 -9.31 -0.68 -17.27
CA VAL A 182 -10.49 -1.06 -18.06
C VAL A 182 -10.56 -0.25 -19.36
N GLN A 183 -10.32 1.05 -19.28
CA GLN A 183 -10.29 1.93 -20.44
C GLN A 183 -9.17 1.53 -21.41
N ASP A 184 -7.95 1.35 -20.94
CA ASP A 184 -6.80 0.97 -21.76
C ASP A 184 -7.01 -0.38 -22.46
N PHE A 185 -7.77 -1.30 -21.84
CA PHE A 185 -8.06 -2.60 -22.41
C PHE A 185 -9.20 -2.57 -23.44
N PHE A 186 -10.33 -1.91 -23.13
CA PHE A 186 -11.53 -1.94 -23.97
C PHE A 186 -11.65 -0.78 -24.96
N ASP A 187 -11.07 0.38 -24.62
CA ASP A 187 -11.10 1.59 -25.46
C ASP A 187 -9.80 2.39 -25.35
N PRO A 188 -8.65 1.82 -25.83
CA PRO A 188 -7.32 2.43 -25.67
C PRO A 188 -7.18 3.79 -26.38
N LYS A 189 -8.06 4.08 -27.35
CA LYS A 189 -8.05 5.35 -28.08
C LYS A 189 -9.02 6.39 -27.50
N SER A 190 -9.75 6.03 -26.44
CA SER A 190 -10.82 6.87 -25.86
C SER A 190 -11.84 7.36 -26.90
N ALA A 191 -12.14 6.51 -27.89
CA ALA A 191 -12.95 6.88 -29.06
C ALA A 191 -14.46 6.91 -28.75
N HIS A 192 -14.89 6.17 -27.72
CA HIS A 192 -16.29 5.98 -27.38
C HIS A 192 -16.65 6.76 -26.11
N VAL A 193 -16.73 8.10 -26.22
CA VAL A 193 -17.11 8.98 -25.13
C VAL A 193 -18.60 8.78 -24.79
N ALA A 194 -18.91 8.53 -23.53
CA ALA A 194 -20.26 8.41 -23.01
C ALA A 194 -20.85 9.78 -22.65
N PHE A 195 -20.07 10.57 -21.92
CA PHE A 195 -20.41 11.95 -21.54
C PHE A 195 -19.14 12.71 -21.11
N THR A 196 -19.24 14.04 -21.11
CA THR A 196 -18.19 14.95 -20.61
C THR A 196 -18.68 15.62 -19.34
N LEU A 197 -17.90 15.54 -18.25
CA LEU A 197 -18.22 16.15 -16.97
C LEU A 197 -17.01 16.95 -16.48
N LEU A 198 -17.21 18.20 -16.11
CA LEU A 198 -16.16 19.12 -15.61
C LEU A 198 -14.93 19.21 -16.53
N GLY A 199 -15.15 19.12 -17.85
CA GLY A 199 -14.07 19.18 -18.84
C GLY A 199 -13.30 17.87 -19.07
N ASN A 200 -13.71 16.77 -18.42
CA ASN A 200 -13.13 15.45 -18.63
C ASN A 200 -14.11 14.56 -19.39
N ASP A 201 -13.60 13.82 -20.39
CA ASP A 201 -14.36 12.86 -21.16
C ASP A 201 -14.36 11.50 -20.48
N TYR A 202 -15.54 10.94 -20.26
CA TYR A 202 -15.75 9.61 -19.69
C TYR A 202 -16.21 8.65 -20.78
N THR A 203 -15.42 7.60 -21.01
CA THR A 203 -15.75 6.56 -22.01
C THR A 203 -16.77 5.56 -21.47
N TRP A 204 -17.51 4.90 -22.38
CA TRP A 204 -18.41 3.81 -22.01
C TRP A 204 -17.69 2.69 -21.26
N ALA A 205 -16.44 2.39 -21.61
CA ALA A 205 -15.62 1.40 -20.91
C ALA A 205 -15.43 1.77 -19.43
N THR A 206 -15.10 3.04 -19.13
CA THR A 206 -14.95 3.56 -17.77
C THR A 206 -16.27 3.53 -17.00
N VAL A 207 -17.38 3.93 -17.64
CA VAL A 207 -18.70 3.97 -16.99
C VAL A 207 -19.20 2.58 -16.64
N ILE A 208 -19.15 1.65 -17.58
CA ILE A 208 -19.59 0.27 -17.36
C ILE A 208 -18.68 -0.43 -16.34
N GLY A 209 -17.36 -0.26 -16.46
CA GLY A 209 -16.40 -0.78 -15.49
C GLY A 209 -16.66 -0.27 -14.08
N GLY A 210 -16.89 1.03 -13.91
CA GLY A 210 -17.25 1.66 -12.65
C GLY A 210 -18.55 1.11 -12.05
N LEU A 211 -19.57 0.90 -12.88
CA LEU A 211 -20.85 0.33 -12.46
C LEU A 211 -20.70 -1.12 -11.97
N VAL A 212 -19.95 -1.95 -12.71
CA VAL A 212 -19.67 -3.35 -12.33
C VAL A 212 -18.92 -3.40 -11.00
N VAL A 213 -17.87 -2.60 -10.84
CA VAL A 213 -17.10 -2.54 -9.59
C VAL A 213 -17.99 -2.09 -8.44
N THR A 214 -18.80 -1.05 -8.64
CA THR A 214 -19.74 -0.55 -7.60
C THR A 214 -20.71 -1.65 -7.16
N LEU A 215 -21.27 -2.40 -8.10
CA LEU A 215 -22.18 -3.51 -7.79
C LEU A 215 -21.46 -4.61 -7.01
N CYS A 216 -20.27 -5.02 -7.43
CA CYS A 216 -19.47 -6.02 -6.72
C CYS A 216 -19.13 -5.58 -5.30
N VAL A 217 -18.71 -4.33 -5.10
CA VAL A 217 -18.39 -3.77 -3.78
C VAL A 217 -19.64 -3.72 -2.90
N ALA A 218 -20.78 -3.25 -3.44
CA ALA A 218 -22.04 -3.20 -2.70
C ALA A 218 -22.46 -4.58 -2.21
N LEU A 219 -22.39 -5.60 -3.07
CA LEU A 219 -22.71 -6.99 -2.70
C LEU A 219 -21.84 -7.52 -1.55
N VAL A 220 -20.59 -7.12 -1.48
CA VAL A 220 -19.68 -7.56 -0.42
C VAL A 220 -19.91 -6.77 0.86
N VAL A 221 -19.96 -5.43 0.79
CA VAL A 221 -20.01 -4.53 1.95
C VAL A 221 -21.32 -4.63 2.69
N LEU A 222 -22.46 -4.79 2.00
CA LEU A 222 -23.77 -4.97 2.61
C LEU A 222 -23.86 -6.21 3.50
N GLY A 223 -22.96 -7.18 3.34
CA GLY A 223 -22.89 -8.38 4.18
C GLY A 223 -22.04 -8.24 5.45
N GLY A 224 -21.53 -7.04 5.73
CA GLY A 224 -20.72 -6.74 6.92
C GLY A 224 -19.37 -7.44 6.96
N ILE A 225 -18.68 -7.32 8.12
CA ILE A 225 -17.30 -7.79 8.30
C ILE A 225 -17.11 -9.29 8.00
N GLN A 226 -18.11 -10.11 8.29
CA GLN A 226 -18.04 -11.56 8.04
C GLN A 226 -18.02 -11.87 6.55
N ARG A 227 -18.81 -11.17 5.73
CA ARG A 227 -18.82 -11.35 4.28
C ARG A 227 -17.55 -10.78 3.66
N ILE A 228 -17.13 -9.60 4.10
CA ILE A 228 -15.86 -8.98 3.67
C ILE A 228 -14.71 -9.95 3.91
N ALA A 229 -14.61 -10.52 5.12
CA ALA A 229 -13.56 -11.47 5.46
C ALA A 229 -13.62 -12.76 4.60
N LYS A 230 -14.80 -13.33 4.38
CA LYS A 230 -14.96 -14.53 3.52
C LYS A 230 -14.50 -14.29 2.09
N VAL A 231 -14.89 -13.16 1.50
CA VAL A 231 -14.50 -12.81 0.13
C VAL A 231 -13.00 -12.50 0.06
N SER A 232 -12.48 -11.72 1.01
CA SER A 232 -11.06 -11.38 1.07
C SER A 232 -10.16 -12.61 1.26
N GLN A 233 -10.59 -13.62 2.03
CA GLN A 233 -9.84 -14.87 2.22
C GLN A 233 -9.61 -15.66 0.91
N VAL A 234 -10.43 -15.45 -0.10
CA VAL A 234 -10.29 -16.11 -1.41
C VAL A 234 -9.57 -15.19 -2.39
N ILE A 235 -10.04 -13.95 -2.53
CA ILE A 235 -9.55 -13.02 -3.55
C ILE A 235 -8.12 -12.57 -3.26
N VAL A 236 -7.82 -12.20 -2.01
CA VAL A 236 -6.50 -11.62 -1.68
C VAL A 236 -5.36 -12.62 -1.86
N PRO A 237 -5.42 -13.87 -1.36
CA PRO A 237 -4.37 -14.84 -1.63
C PRO A 237 -4.24 -15.17 -3.11
N PHE A 238 -5.35 -15.32 -3.83
CA PHE A 238 -5.33 -15.56 -5.27
C PHE A 238 -4.62 -14.42 -6.02
N MET A 239 -5.00 -13.18 -5.75
CA MET A 239 -4.39 -11.99 -6.35
C MET A 239 -2.90 -11.89 -6.01
N ALA A 240 -2.53 -12.07 -4.74
CA ALA A 240 -1.16 -11.98 -4.29
C ALA A 240 -0.26 -13.07 -4.91
N ILE A 241 -0.74 -14.32 -4.93
CA ILE A 241 0.00 -15.44 -5.54
C ILE A 241 0.18 -15.22 -7.03
N THR A 242 -0.89 -14.84 -7.73
CA THR A 242 -0.85 -14.57 -9.18
C THR A 242 0.17 -13.46 -9.48
N TYR A 243 0.11 -12.36 -8.73
CA TYR A 243 1.06 -11.26 -8.88
C TYR A 243 2.51 -11.70 -8.64
N VAL A 244 2.76 -12.43 -7.55
CA VAL A 244 4.10 -12.94 -7.19
C VAL A 244 4.63 -13.87 -8.28
N VAL A 245 3.80 -14.78 -8.80
CA VAL A 245 4.21 -15.70 -9.87
C VAL A 245 4.64 -14.93 -11.12
N PHE A 246 3.83 -14.00 -11.60
CA PHE A 246 4.19 -13.20 -12.78
C PHE A 246 5.42 -12.31 -12.55
N ALA A 247 5.51 -11.66 -11.39
CA ALA A 247 6.68 -10.87 -11.05
C ALA A 247 7.96 -11.73 -10.95
N LEU A 248 7.86 -12.94 -10.42
CA LEU A 248 8.97 -13.89 -10.41
C LEU A 248 9.38 -14.34 -11.83
N VAL A 249 8.43 -14.55 -12.73
CA VAL A 249 8.74 -14.86 -14.14
C VAL A 249 9.58 -13.74 -14.76
N ILE A 250 9.21 -12.47 -14.52
CA ILE A 250 9.97 -11.32 -15.01
C ILE A 250 11.38 -11.29 -14.41
N VAL A 251 11.48 -11.37 -13.08
CA VAL A 251 12.76 -11.27 -12.35
C VAL A 251 13.69 -12.43 -12.72
N LEU A 252 13.17 -13.67 -12.79
CA LEU A 252 13.95 -14.85 -13.16
C LEU A 252 14.32 -14.86 -14.65
N GLY A 253 13.45 -14.32 -15.53
CA GLY A 253 13.77 -14.13 -16.95
C GLY A 253 14.95 -13.17 -17.17
N HIS A 254 15.20 -12.26 -16.19
CA HIS A 254 16.31 -11.31 -16.21
C HIS A 254 17.35 -11.60 -15.12
N ILE A 255 17.59 -12.90 -14.82
CA ILE A 255 18.45 -13.34 -13.70
C ILE A 255 19.86 -12.74 -13.76
N THR A 256 20.41 -12.56 -14.95
CA THR A 256 21.74 -11.96 -15.18
C THR A 256 21.78 -10.47 -14.84
N ALA A 257 20.65 -9.78 -14.88
CA ALA A 257 20.54 -8.36 -14.55
C ALA A 257 20.34 -8.12 -13.04
N ILE A 258 19.97 -9.13 -12.25
CA ILE A 258 19.70 -9.00 -10.81
C ILE A 258 20.88 -8.41 -10.03
N PRO A 259 22.14 -8.88 -10.19
CA PRO A 259 23.26 -8.32 -9.44
C PRO A 259 23.48 -6.84 -9.74
N ALA A 260 23.35 -6.45 -11.01
CA ALA A 260 23.47 -5.05 -11.42
C ALA A 260 22.31 -4.19 -10.87
N ALA A 261 21.09 -4.71 -10.88
CA ALA A 261 19.91 -4.04 -10.32
C ALA A 261 20.04 -3.83 -8.81
N VAL A 262 20.44 -4.85 -8.06
CA VAL A 262 20.68 -4.75 -6.61
C VAL A 262 21.79 -3.74 -6.31
N LYS A 263 22.89 -3.79 -7.05
CA LYS A 263 23.97 -2.81 -6.92
C LYS A 263 23.47 -1.39 -7.18
N LEU A 264 22.68 -1.17 -8.24
CA LEU A 264 22.10 0.13 -8.56
C LEU A 264 21.16 0.62 -7.45
N ILE A 265 20.29 -0.25 -6.91
CA ILE A 265 19.40 0.07 -5.80
C ILE A 265 20.19 0.50 -4.57
N CYS A 266 21.20 -0.28 -4.18
CA CYS A 266 22.04 0.03 -3.02
C CYS A 266 22.86 1.31 -3.21
N GLN A 267 23.47 1.49 -4.35
CA GLN A 267 24.27 2.70 -4.64
C GLN A 267 23.38 3.94 -4.67
N SER A 268 22.27 3.91 -5.40
CA SER A 268 21.40 5.07 -5.52
C SER A 268 20.67 5.42 -4.20
N ALA A 269 20.61 4.52 -3.24
CA ALA A 269 20.07 4.81 -1.92
C ALA A 269 20.96 5.74 -1.09
N PHE A 270 22.30 5.66 -1.27
CA PHE A 270 23.28 6.40 -0.48
C PHE A 270 24.08 7.39 -1.32
N ASP A 271 24.20 7.17 -2.63
CA ASP A 271 24.84 8.06 -3.58
C ASP A 271 24.06 8.11 -4.90
N PRO A 272 22.90 8.79 -4.92
CA PRO A 272 22.06 8.86 -6.12
C PRO A 272 22.78 9.57 -7.29
N GLN A 273 23.64 10.54 -7.01
CA GLN A 273 24.33 11.30 -8.06
C GLN A 273 25.38 10.46 -8.78
N ALA A 274 26.15 9.64 -8.05
CA ALA A 274 27.09 8.70 -8.64
C ALA A 274 26.38 7.57 -9.42
N ALA A 275 25.21 7.14 -8.92
CA ALA A 275 24.46 6.04 -9.52
C ALA A 275 23.64 6.43 -10.77
N LEU A 276 23.07 7.65 -10.77
CA LEU A 276 22.08 8.10 -11.77
C LEU A 276 22.56 9.30 -12.59
N GLY A 277 23.67 9.92 -12.19
CA GLY A 277 24.15 11.18 -12.72
C GLY A 277 23.53 12.42 -12.07
N ALA A 278 24.32 13.48 -11.97
CA ALA A 278 23.93 14.73 -11.30
C ALA A 278 22.72 15.42 -11.95
N ALA A 279 22.48 15.21 -13.23
CA ALA A 279 21.39 15.81 -13.99
C ALA A 279 19.98 15.35 -13.54
N THR A 280 19.90 14.22 -12.82
CA THR A 280 18.58 13.69 -12.35
C THR A 280 17.98 14.48 -11.20
N GLY A 281 18.77 15.28 -10.47
CA GLY A 281 18.32 16.03 -9.29
C GLY A 281 17.91 15.17 -8.10
N VAL A 282 18.06 13.85 -8.17
CA VAL A 282 17.73 12.93 -7.08
C VAL A 282 18.75 13.08 -5.95
N THR A 283 18.25 13.23 -4.73
CA THR A 283 19.07 13.33 -3.52
C THR A 283 18.74 12.17 -2.57
N ILE A 284 19.65 11.85 -1.66
CA ILE A 284 19.41 10.86 -0.58
C ILE A 284 18.14 11.23 0.19
N LYS A 285 17.97 12.50 0.52
CA LYS A 285 16.78 13.01 1.20
C LYS A 285 15.50 12.69 0.44
N LEU A 286 15.50 12.87 -0.88
CA LEU A 286 14.35 12.60 -1.73
C LEU A 286 14.09 11.09 -1.83
N ALA A 287 15.13 10.28 -2.03
CA ALA A 287 15.05 8.82 -2.05
C ALA A 287 14.44 8.27 -0.74
N MET A 288 14.94 8.75 0.40
CA MET A 288 14.40 8.40 1.73
C MET A 288 12.93 8.80 1.85
N GLN A 289 12.60 10.05 1.58
CA GLN A 289 11.24 10.58 1.75
C GLN A 289 10.23 9.84 0.87
N LYS A 290 10.58 9.60 -0.40
CA LYS A 290 9.70 8.90 -1.35
C LYS A 290 9.62 7.41 -1.03
N GLY A 291 10.73 6.76 -0.70
CA GLY A 291 10.75 5.34 -0.34
C GLY A 291 9.98 5.06 0.95
N ILE A 292 10.34 5.73 2.04
CA ILE A 292 9.71 5.52 3.35
C ILE A 292 8.22 5.90 3.31
N GLY A 293 7.91 7.08 2.75
CA GLY A 293 6.52 7.55 2.68
C GLY A 293 5.62 6.61 1.87
N ARG A 294 6.08 6.09 0.74
CA ARG A 294 5.32 5.12 -0.06
C ARG A 294 5.27 3.74 0.59
N GLY A 295 6.31 3.32 1.31
CA GLY A 295 6.31 2.09 2.10
C GLY A 295 5.26 2.12 3.20
N ILE A 296 5.22 3.19 4.01
CA ILE A 296 4.20 3.39 5.05
C ILE A 296 2.79 3.44 4.44
N PHE A 297 2.63 4.14 3.32
CA PHE A 297 1.35 4.22 2.62
C PHE A 297 0.88 2.85 2.10
N SER A 298 1.80 2.00 1.63
CA SER A 298 1.47 0.66 1.13
C SER A 298 1.03 -0.26 2.25
N ASN A 299 1.86 -0.43 3.29
CA ASN A 299 1.61 -1.41 4.35
C ASN A 299 0.79 -0.88 5.54
N GLU A 300 0.55 0.43 5.60
CA GLU A 300 -0.22 1.12 6.66
C GLU A 300 0.30 0.86 8.08
N ALA A 301 1.58 0.53 8.27
CA ALA A 301 2.14 0.30 9.60
C ALA A 301 2.20 1.60 10.40
N GLY A 302 1.55 1.63 11.55
CA GLY A 302 1.46 2.80 12.40
C GLY A 302 0.27 3.74 12.08
N LEU A 303 -0.53 3.44 11.05
CA LEU A 303 -1.71 4.25 10.71
C LEU A 303 -2.98 3.84 11.47
N GLY A 304 -2.96 2.68 12.12
CA GLY A 304 -4.05 2.24 12.99
C GLY A 304 -5.28 1.64 12.29
N SER A 305 -5.22 1.39 10.99
CA SER A 305 -6.29 0.73 10.22
C SER A 305 -6.37 -0.77 10.49
N ALA A 306 -5.24 -1.47 10.43
CA ALA A 306 -5.18 -2.92 10.62
C ALA A 306 -5.70 -3.42 11.99
N PRO A 307 -5.46 -2.75 13.12
CA PRO A 307 -5.97 -3.20 14.42
C PRO A 307 -7.50 -3.17 14.51
N ILE A 308 -8.20 -2.40 13.69
CA ILE A 308 -9.67 -2.40 13.63
C ILE A 308 -10.16 -3.76 13.09
N ALA A 309 -9.60 -4.23 11.98
CA ALA A 309 -9.91 -5.55 11.43
C ALA A 309 -9.40 -6.69 12.35
N ALA A 310 -8.21 -6.54 12.94
CA ALA A 310 -7.61 -7.51 13.83
C ALA A 310 -8.44 -7.75 15.10
N ALA A 311 -9.16 -6.74 15.59
CA ALA A 311 -10.01 -6.87 16.77
C ALA A 311 -11.15 -7.89 16.61
N ALA A 312 -11.64 -8.09 15.37
CA ALA A 312 -12.67 -9.07 15.05
C ALA A 312 -12.12 -10.52 14.97
N ALA A 313 -10.81 -10.72 15.05
CA ALA A 313 -10.19 -12.04 14.90
C ALA A 313 -10.59 -13.01 16.02
N LYS A 314 -10.91 -14.26 15.63
CA LYS A 314 -11.29 -15.34 16.53
C LYS A 314 -10.08 -15.93 17.23
N THR A 315 -9.61 -15.23 18.27
CA THR A 315 -8.51 -15.65 19.13
C THR A 315 -8.58 -14.98 20.50
N LYS A 316 -8.03 -15.63 21.53
CA LYS A 316 -7.79 -15.05 22.87
C LYS A 316 -6.32 -14.67 23.04
N ASP A 317 -5.44 -15.19 22.20
CA ASP A 317 -4.01 -14.99 22.30
C ASP A 317 -3.59 -13.69 21.57
N THR A 318 -3.23 -12.70 22.35
CA THR A 318 -2.76 -11.39 21.87
C THR A 318 -1.46 -11.50 21.08
N VAL A 319 -0.53 -12.38 21.52
CA VAL A 319 0.77 -12.58 20.85
C VAL A 319 0.55 -13.21 19.48
N ARG A 320 -0.32 -14.21 19.41
CA ARG A 320 -0.68 -14.87 18.17
C ARG A 320 -1.22 -13.88 17.14
N GLN A 321 -2.21 -13.06 17.52
CA GLN A 321 -2.77 -12.07 16.60
C GLN A 321 -1.75 -11.00 16.21
N GLY A 322 -0.90 -10.57 17.14
CA GLY A 322 0.22 -9.69 16.81
C GLY A 322 1.13 -10.28 15.72
N LEU A 323 1.51 -11.55 15.87
CA LEU A 323 2.33 -12.25 14.88
C LEU A 323 1.62 -12.38 13.52
N VAL A 324 0.32 -12.71 13.51
CA VAL A 324 -0.46 -12.79 12.27
C VAL A 324 -0.54 -11.43 11.60
N THR A 325 -0.85 -10.35 12.34
CA THR A 325 -0.95 -8.99 11.79
C THR A 325 0.38 -8.52 11.22
N MET A 326 1.50 -8.88 11.84
CA MET A 326 2.86 -8.57 11.36
C MET A 326 3.13 -9.12 9.95
N THR A 327 2.58 -10.30 9.61
CA THR A 327 2.77 -10.91 8.29
C THR A 327 2.19 -10.07 7.17
N GLY A 328 1.23 -9.20 7.47
CA GLY A 328 0.66 -8.26 6.49
C GLY A 328 1.73 -7.37 5.88
N THR A 329 2.55 -6.70 6.69
CA THR A 329 3.65 -5.86 6.20
C THR A 329 4.73 -6.68 5.49
N PHE A 330 5.00 -7.91 5.96
CA PHE A 330 5.93 -8.81 5.28
C PHE A 330 5.46 -9.15 3.87
N ILE A 331 4.23 -9.58 3.70
CA ILE A 331 3.67 -9.96 2.39
C ILE A 331 3.57 -8.72 1.49
N ASP A 332 2.97 -7.65 1.99
CA ASP A 332 2.71 -6.43 1.22
C ASP A 332 4.01 -5.78 0.71
N THR A 333 4.94 -5.50 1.61
CA THR A 333 6.09 -4.65 1.23
C THR A 333 7.36 -5.46 1.04
N ILE A 334 7.71 -6.39 1.97
CA ILE A 334 8.95 -7.15 1.81
C ILE A 334 8.87 -8.12 0.62
N VAL A 335 7.70 -8.69 0.32
CA VAL A 335 7.54 -9.58 -0.83
C VAL A 335 7.08 -8.81 -2.06
N ILE A 336 5.86 -8.26 -2.05
CA ILE A 336 5.22 -7.73 -3.26
C ILE A 336 5.91 -6.45 -3.76
N CYS A 337 6.15 -5.45 -2.90
CA CYS A 337 6.82 -4.22 -3.36
C CYS A 337 8.26 -4.48 -3.80
N THR A 338 8.96 -5.43 -3.18
CA THR A 338 10.32 -5.81 -3.63
C THR A 338 10.29 -6.38 -5.04
N LEU A 339 9.36 -7.31 -5.31
CA LEU A 339 9.22 -7.90 -6.63
C LEU A 339 8.82 -6.87 -7.68
N THR A 340 7.91 -5.95 -7.34
CA THR A 340 7.55 -4.83 -8.23
C THR A 340 8.78 -3.97 -8.54
N GLY A 341 9.50 -3.54 -7.51
CA GLY A 341 10.68 -2.68 -7.69
C GLY A 341 11.80 -3.37 -8.47
N LEU A 342 12.07 -4.64 -8.16
CA LEU A 342 13.04 -5.44 -8.93
C LEU A 342 12.60 -5.59 -10.39
N SER A 343 11.33 -5.90 -10.67
CA SER A 343 10.82 -6.02 -12.03
C SER A 343 11.03 -4.72 -12.83
N ILE A 344 10.80 -3.55 -12.20
CA ILE A 344 11.04 -2.26 -12.84
C ILE A 344 12.53 -2.04 -13.13
N VAL A 345 13.41 -2.38 -12.17
CA VAL A 345 14.85 -2.08 -12.31
C VAL A 345 15.54 -3.07 -13.23
N VAL A 346 15.24 -4.37 -13.20
CA VAL A 346 15.87 -5.36 -14.08
C VAL A 346 15.47 -5.19 -15.54
N THR A 347 14.25 -4.70 -15.81
CA THR A 347 13.79 -4.40 -17.17
C THR A 347 14.25 -3.02 -17.68
N GLY A 348 14.81 -2.17 -16.81
CA GLY A 348 15.19 -0.81 -17.15
C GLY A 348 14.01 0.14 -17.41
N ALA A 349 12.79 -0.25 -17.03
CA ALA A 349 11.57 0.53 -17.29
C ALA A 349 11.61 1.94 -16.67
N GLN A 350 12.36 2.13 -15.56
CA GLN A 350 12.55 3.44 -14.92
C GLN A 350 13.28 4.45 -15.84
N ASN A 351 14.08 3.99 -16.80
CA ASN A 351 14.81 4.88 -17.71
C ASN A 351 13.89 5.60 -18.72
N ALA A 352 12.67 5.11 -18.88
CA ALA A 352 11.65 5.76 -19.71
C ALA A 352 10.95 6.94 -19.01
N PHE A 353 11.24 7.15 -17.73
CA PHE A 353 10.70 8.27 -16.96
C PHE A 353 11.46 9.55 -17.30
N VAL A 354 10.79 10.45 -18.01
CA VAL A 354 11.19 11.84 -18.12
C VAL A 354 10.31 12.63 -17.17
N ALA A 355 10.90 13.40 -16.26
CA ALA A 355 10.19 14.10 -15.20
C ALA A 355 8.94 14.83 -15.74
N GLY A 356 7.76 14.43 -15.25
CA GLY A 356 6.46 14.99 -15.63
C GLY A 356 5.76 14.36 -16.84
N SER A 357 6.35 13.35 -17.51
CA SER A 357 5.80 12.81 -18.76
C SER A 357 5.10 11.46 -18.66
N VAL A 358 5.31 10.68 -17.58
CA VAL A 358 4.76 9.32 -17.45
C VAL A 358 4.19 9.08 -16.06
N GLU A 359 2.97 8.58 -15.98
CA GLU A 359 2.34 8.16 -14.72
C GLU A 359 2.98 6.86 -14.19
N GLY A 360 3.07 6.72 -12.86
CA GLY A 360 3.68 5.54 -12.22
C GLY A 360 3.07 4.20 -12.65
N VAL A 361 1.76 4.17 -12.99
CA VAL A 361 1.09 2.98 -13.53
C VAL A 361 1.77 2.51 -14.82
N LYS A 362 2.03 3.41 -15.75
CA LYS A 362 2.60 3.11 -17.07
C LYS A 362 4.00 2.50 -16.99
N ILE A 363 4.77 2.84 -15.95
CA ILE A 363 6.12 2.30 -15.75
C ILE A 363 6.07 0.84 -15.33
N THR A 364 5.20 0.48 -14.37
CA THR A 364 5.02 -0.92 -13.99
C THR A 364 4.48 -1.72 -15.16
N SER A 365 3.49 -1.19 -15.88
CA SER A 365 2.94 -1.83 -17.08
C SER A 365 4.02 -2.06 -18.13
N ARG A 366 4.88 -1.08 -18.39
CA ARG A 366 6.01 -1.21 -19.32
C ARG A 366 7.01 -2.29 -18.85
N ALA A 367 7.33 -2.33 -17.54
CA ALA A 367 8.19 -3.37 -17.01
C ALA A 367 7.63 -4.77 -17.26
N TRP A 368 6.31 -4.91 -17.13
CA TRP A 368 5.63 -6.19 -17.35
C TRP A 368 5.53 -6.55 -18.84
N GLN A 369 5.24 -5.58 -19.71
CA GLN A 369 5.23 -5.78 -21.16
C GLN A 369 6.58 -6.20 -21.72
N THR A 370 7.65 -5.57 -21.26
CA THR A 370 9.01 -5.88 -21.73
C THR A 370 9.59 -7.11 -21.05
N GLY A 371 9.17 -7.42 -19.83
CA GLY A 371 9.72 -8.50 -19.03
C GLY A 371 9.05 -9.85 -19.21
N LEU A 372 7.80 -9.91 -19.67
CA LEU A 372 7.10 -11.17 -19.91
C LEU A 372 7.41 -11.72 -21.30
N PRO A 373 7.63 -13.03 -21.42
CA PRO A 373 8.00 -13.67 -22.71
C PRO A 373 6.85 -13.77 -23.72
N TRP A 374 5.66 -13.35 -23.34
CA TRP A 374 4.46 -13.28 -24.19
C TRP A 374 3.82 -11.91 -24.08
N ASN A 375 3.16 -11.48 -25.15
CA ASN A 375 2.36 -10.27 -25.12
C ASN A 375 1.25 -10.42 -24.08
N CYS A 376 1.44 -9.82 -22.91
CA CYS A 376 0.42 -9.81 -21.88
C CYS A 376 -0.76 -8.98 -22.38
N LEU A 377 -1.89 -9.63 -22.64
CA LEU A 377 -3.13 -9.03 -23.20
C LEU A 377 -3.69 -7.85 -22.37
N LEU A 378 -3.14 -7.58 -21.19
CA LEU A 378 -3.55 -6.47 -20.35
C LEU A 378 -3.12 -5.09 -20.89
N TYR A 379 -2.21 -5.03 -21.90
CA TYR A 379 -1.70 -3.75 -22.42
C TYR A 379 -1.19 -3.90 -23.87
N THR A 380 -2.05 -4.18 -24.81
CA THR A 380 -1.68 -4.29 -26.22
C THR A 380 -2.07 -3.08 -27.04
N SER A 381 -1.47 -1.93 -26.81
CA SER A 381 -1.18 -1.01 -27.92
C SER A 381 -0.05 -0.09 -27.55
N PRO A 382 1.06 -0.06 -28.32
CA PRO A 382 2.01 1.03 -28.22
C PRO A 382 1.25 2.32 -28.55
N SER A 383 1.28 3.28 -27.64
CA SER A 383 0.80 4.62 -27.93
C SER A 383 1.56 5.13 -29.16
N PRO A 384 0.91 5.80 -30.13
CA PRO A 384 1.59 6.41 -31.27
C PRO A 384 2.66 7.45 -30.88
N ARG A 385 2.79 7.79 -29.58
CA ARG A 385 3.82 8.65 -29.03
C ARG A 385 5.11 7.93 -28.64
N ASP A 386 5.12 6.59 -28.61
CA ASP A 386 6.31 5.79 -28.24
C ASP A 386 7.20 5.45 -29.46
N THR A 387 6.82 5.89 -30.64
CA THR A 387 7.57 5.70 -31.91
C THR A 387 8.22 6.98 -32.43
N ARG A 388 8.47 7.98 -31.58
CA ARG A 388 9.27 9.15 -31.97
C ARG A 388 10.41 9.39 -31.02
#